data_67d22ed599cb32b6c0090e0dc6d95efc
#
_entry.id   67d22ed599cb32b6c0090e0dc6d95efc
#
_cell.length_a   1.000
_cell.length_b   1.000
_cell.length_c   1.000
_cell.angle_alpha   90.00
_cell.angle_beta   90.00
_cell.angle_gamma   90.00
#
_symmetry.space_group_name_H-M   'P 1'
#
loop_
_entity.id
_entity.type
_entity.pdbx_description
1 polymer ?
#
loop_
_entity_poly.entity_id
_entity_poly.type
_entity_poly.pdbx_seq_one_letter_code
_entity_poly.pdbx_strand_id
1 'polypeptide(L)'
;QESRGLGDVYKRQHLTATTQEEMTKADSGAIYYTDAHDPDAPIPGLEEAFAQRKENERWIQSYPTALREAQSSGKPILIWFHHSVGSPPSKKLGTELLHTKEFEDWAKKNVVRVCYDQAEKFESEPVYRKRQKMLEYVKKAPSLFGVRGTPVLLVMSPDGSKVDTLRGYYTGQNALYFDQIKNSVKLAKQQYEEFKKTLIPKGYRVWTGVNGNTVFAKLSRYSEKTQTLWLQELDGHQSRTSLKRLSLEDRTWLLEQKESHENNGRNKRSGPRGT
;
A
#
# COMPACT_ATOMS: atom_id res chain seq x y z
N GLN A 1 -65.39 31.31 14.10
CA GLN A 1 -64.44 31.70 15.13
C GLN A 1 -63.18 30.94 14.94
N GLU A 2 -62.25 31.60 14.37
CA GLU A 2 -60.81 31.68 14.53
C GLU A 2 -60.03 30.35 14.40
N SER A 3 -59.67 30.08 13.16
CA SER A 3 -58.48 29.30 12.77
C SER A 3 -57.24 30.12 13.06
N ARG A 4 -56.44 29.74 14.04
CA ARG A 4 -55.05 30.24 14.20
C ARG A 4 -54.09 29.29 13.52
N GLY A 5 -53.41 29.85 12.52
CA GLY A 5 -52.47 29.17 11.64
C GLY A 5 -51.24 28.66 12.35
N LEU A 6 -50.81 27.49 11.92
CA LEU A 6 -49.47 26.94 12.07
C LEU A 6 -48.59 27.52 10.94
N GLY A 7 -48.20 28.76 11.11
CA GLY A 7 -47.14 29.39 10.30
C GLY A 7 -46.01 29.79 11.21
N ASP A 8 -44.80 29.56 10.80
CA ASP A 8 -43.54 30.00 11.38
C ASP A 8 -42.79 29.05 12.31
N VAL A 9 -42.21 28.02 11.73
CA VAL A 9 -40.91 27.46 12.22
C VAL A 9 -40.02 27.03 11.03
N TYR A 10 -39.89 27.81 9.99
CA TYR A 10 -38.78 27.74 9.09
C TYR A 10 -38.01 29.05 9.08
N LYS A 11 -37.18 29.29 10.11
CA LYS A 11 -36.10 30.26 10.01
C LYS A 11 -35.13 29.74 8.94
N ARG A 12 -35.20 30.33 7.75
CA ARG A 12 -34.13 30.27 6.76
C ARG A 12 -32.88 30.79 7.43
N GLN A 13 -31.96 29.87 7.73
CA GLN A 13 -30.59 30.25 8.01
C GLN A 13 -30.04 30.82 6.69
N HIS A 14 -29.80 32.09 6.65
CA HIS A 14 -29.03 32.72 5.59
C HIS A 14 -27.60 32.18 5.69
N LEU A 15 -27.26 31.27 4.81
CA LEU A 15 -25.86 30.84 4.58
C LEU A 15 -25.10 32.10 4.11
N THR A 16 -24.09 32.50 4.86
CA THR A 16 -23.21 33.61 4.48
C THR A 16 -22.48 33.28 3.18
N ALA A 17 -22.15 34.31 2.38
CA ALA A 17 -21.44 34.12 1.11
C ALA A 17 -20.13 33.33 1.26
N THR A 18 -19.46 33.46 2.40
CA THR A 18 -18.24 32.70 2.75
C THR A 18 -18.48 31.19 2.81
N THR A 19 -19.64 30.77 3.34
CA THR A 19 -19.99 29.35 3.43
C THR A 19 -20.27 28.74 2.05
N GLN A 20 -20.79 29.54 1.12
CA GLN A 20 -21.08 29.13 -0.25
C GLN A 20 -19.79 29.01 -1.09
N GLU A 21 -18.84 29.91 -0.92
CA GLU A 21 -17.51 29.84 -1.55
C GLU A 21 -16.67 28.68 -0.99
N GLU A 22 -16.75 28.41 0.29
CA GLU A 22 -16.09 27.23 0.90
C GLU A 22 -16.72 25.92 0.41
N MET A 23 -18.05 25.85 0.24
CA MET A 23 -18.71 24.69 -0.34
C MET A 23 -18.33 24.48 -1.82
N THR A 24 -18.22 25.54 -2.63
CA THR A 24 -17.80 25.45 -4.03
C THR A 24 -16.31 25.13 -4.19
N LYS A 25 -15.43 25.64 -3.34
CA LYS A 25 -14.01 25.23 -3.31
C LYS A 25 -13.82 23.79 -2.83
N ALA A 26 -14.71 23.29 -1.96
CA ALA A 26 -14.68 21.91 -1.52
C ALA A 26 -15.20 20.93 -2.59
N ASP A 27 -15.93 21.40 -3.58
CA ASP A 27 -16.57 20.56 -4.62
C ASP A 27 -15.75 20.46 -5.91
N SER A 28 -14.61 21.15 -6.01
CA SER A 28 -13.64 20.96 -7.09
C SER A 28 -12.77 19.72 -6.92
N GLY A 29 -13.03 18.89 -5.91
CA GLY A 29 -12.41 17.58 -5.76
C GLY A 29 -12.98 16.65 -6.83
N ALA A 30 -12.21 16.41 -7.89
CA ALA A 30 -12.52 15.38 -8.87
C ALA A 30 -12.94 14.10 -8.14
N ILE A 31 -14.06 13.51 -8.54
CA ILE A 31 -14.49 12.20 -8.06
C ILE A 31 -13.54 11.22 -8.74
N TYR A 32 -12.51 10.79 -8.01
CA TYR A 32 -11.63 9.77 -8.51
C TYR A 32 -12.30 8.41 -8.29
N TYR A 33 -12.71 7.80 -9.39
CA TYR A 33 -13.10 6.41 -9.39
C TYR A 33 -11.81 5.59 -9.36
N THR A 34 -11.72 4.63 -8.45
CA THR A 34 -10.74 3.56 -8.58
C THR A 34 -11.06 2.82 -9.87
N ASP A 35 -10.09 2.62 -10.74
CA ASP A 35 -10.25 1.77 -11.90
C ASP A 35 -10.67 0.38 -11.40
N ALA A 36 -11.78 -0.14 -11.90
CA ALA A 36 -12.27 -1.47 -11.55
C ALA A 36 -11.29 -2.58 -11.97
N HIS A 37 -10.32 -2.24 -12.84
CA HIS A 37 -9.30 -3.14 -13.35
C HIS A 37 -7.93 -2.96 -12.67
N ASP A 38 -7.74 -1.91 -11.86
CA ASP A 38 -6.51 -1.67 -11.10
C ASP A 38 -6.84 -1.43 -9.62
N PRO A 39 -6.91 -2.51 -8.81
CA PRO A 39 -7.15 -2.40 -7.37
C PRO A 39 -5.99 -1.71 -6.63
N ASP A 40 -4.83 -1.58 -7.26
CA ASP A 40 -3.62 -0.96 -6.71
C ASP A 40 -3.53 0.52 -7.06
N ALA A 41 -4.45 1.05 -7.88
CA ALA A 41 -4.47 2.46 -8.23
C ALA A 41 -4.57 3.34 -6.97
N PRO A 42 -3.68 4.33 -6.81
CA PRO A 42 -3.71 5.21 -5.66
C PRO A 42 -5.02 6.00 -5.63
N ILE A 43 -5.73 5.94 -4.51
CA ILE A 43 -6.94 6.72 -4.28
C ILE A 43 -6.52 8.08 -3.71
N PRO A 44 -6.60 9.17 -4.48
CA PRO A 44 -6.17 10.48 -4.01
C PRO A 44 -6.91 10.91 -2.72
N GLY A 45 -6.15 11.32 -1.72
CA GLY A 45 -6.65 11.76 -0.41
C GLY A 45 -7.04 10.63 0.55
N LEU A 46 -6.95 9.35 0.14
CA LEU A 46 -7.19 8.22 1.04
C LEU A 46 -6.03 8.06 2.04
N GLU A 47 -4.81 8.15 1.54
CA GLU A 47 -3.61 8.04 2.38
C GLU A 47 -3.55 9.14 3.44
N GLU A 48 -3.88 10.37 3.06
CA GLU A 48 -3.98 11.48 4.00
C GLU A 48 -5.09 11.27 5.04
N ALA A 49 -6.19 10.65 4.67
CA ALA A 49 -7.27 10.31 5.58
C ALA A 49 -6.84 9.29 6.66
N PHE A 50 -5.97 8.33 6.29
CA PHE A 50 -5.44 7.34 7.23
C PHE A 50 -4.16 7.79 7.96
N ALA A 51 -3.37 8.71 7.39
CA ALA A 51 -2.09 9.15 7.95
C ALA A 51 -2.19 9.85 9.32
N GLN A 52 -3.36 10.35 9.70
CA GLN A 52 -3.57 11.02 11.00
C GLN A 52 -3.95 10.05 12.13
N ARG A 53 -4.17 8.77 11.84
CA ARG A 53 -4.34 7.75 12.89
C ARG A 53 -2.98 7.48 13.51
N LYS A 54 -2.87 7.73 14.83
CA LYS A 54 -1.63 7.50 15.59
C LYS A 54 -1.14 6.07 15.38
N GLU A 55 0.17 5.94 15.13
CA GLU A 55 0.94 4.71 14.85
C GLU A 55 0.86 3.59 15.93
N ASN A 56 -0.04 3.66 16.88
CA ASN A 56 -0.24 2.58 17.86
C ASN A 56 -1.02 1.40 17.28
N GLU A 57 -1.53 1.52 16.07
CA GLU A 57 -2.26 0.44 15.44
C GLU A 57 -1.29 -0.40 14.60
N ARG A 58 -1.01 -1.59 15.08
CA ARG A 58 -0.18 -2.63 14.42
C ARG A 58 -0.78 -3.11 13.09
N TRP A 59 -1.97 -2.65 12.74
CA TRP A 59 -2.73 -2.98 11.55
C TRP A 59 -3.02 -1.73 10.74
N ILE A 60 -2.53 -1.70 9.49
CA ILE A 60 -2.76 -0.62 8.52
C ILE A 60 -4.18 -0.76 7.95
N GLN A 61 -4.83 0.34 7.62
CA GLN A 61 -6.15 0.31 6.97
C GLN A 61 -6.09 0.71 5.49
N SER A 62 -4.96 1.19 5.02
CA SER A 62 -4.71 1.59 3.64
C SER A 62 -3.86 0.53 2.92
N TYR A 63 -4.45 -0.19 1.95
CA TYR A 63 -3.71 -1.16 1.14
C TYR A 63 -2.58 -0.51 0.32
N PRO A 64 -2.77 0.65 -0.34
CA PRO A 64 -1.66 1.30 -1.05
C PRO A 64 -0.46 1.63 -0.14
N THR A 65 -0.70 2.06 1.10
CA THR A 65 0.36 2.28 2.08
C THR A 65 1.06 0.96 2.45
N ALA A 66 0.28 -0.09 2.69
CA ALA A 66 0.80 -1.42 3.01
C ALA A 66 1.60 -2.03 1.84
N LEU A 67 1.15 -1.82 0.60
CA LEU A 67 1.85 -2.29 -0.59
C LEU A 67 3.23 -1.63 -0.73
N ARG A 68 3.32 -0.31 -0.56
CA ARG A 68 4.61 0.40 -0.55
C ARG A 68 5.54 -0.11 0.55
N GLU A 69 5.02 -0.30 1.77
CA GLU A 69 5.82 -0.86 2.86
C GLU A 69 6.28 -2.29 2.54
N ALA A 70 5.42 -3.10 1.94
CA ALA A 70 5.75 -4.46 1.52
C ALA A 70 6.84 -4.47 0.45
N GLN A 71 6.73 -3.61 -0.57
CA GLN A 71 7.71 -3.49 -1.64
C GLN A 71 9.08 -3.01 -1.14
N SER A 72 9.10 -2.05 -0.22
CA SER A 72 10.34 -1.53 0.37
C SER A 72 10.98 -2.50 1.35
N SER A 73 10.18 -3.24 2.14
CA SER A 73 10.68 -4.18 3.16
C SER A 73 10.87 -5.61 2.67
N GLY A 74 10.28 -5.97 1.52
CA GLY A 74 10.20 -7.34 1.02
C GLY A 74 9.29 -8.26 1.83
N LYS A 75 8.44 -7.71 2.72
CA LYS A 75 7.54 -8.49 3.55
C LYS A 75 6.20 -8.71 2.83
N PRO A 76 5.68 -9.94 2.79
CA PRO A 76 4.31 -10.19 2.34
C PRO A 76 3.27 -9.41 3.12
N ILE A 77 2.11 -9.18 2.49
CA ILE A 77 0.99 -8.50 3.11
C ILE A 77 0.01 -9.53 3.64
N LEU A 78 -0.41 -9.37 4.89
CA LEU A 78 -1.47 -10.15 5.50
C LEU A 78 -2.69 -9.25 5.70
N ILE A 79 -3.76 -9.50 4.96
CA ILE A 79 -5.00 -8.71 5.04
C ILE A 79 -6.05 -9.50 5.81
N TRP A 80 -6.57 -8.90 6.87
CA TRP A 80 -7.65 -9.48 7.66
C TRP A 80 -8.97 -8.77 7.38
N PHE A 81 -9.89 -9.50 6.75
CA PHE A 81 -11.27 -9.07 6.57
C PHE A 81 -12.11 -9.66 7.69
N HIS A 82 -12.69 -8.81 8.51
CA HIS A 82 -13.49 -9.26 9.64
C HIS A 82 -14.71 -8.36 9.90
N HIS A 83 -15.55 -8.78 10.83
CA HIS A 83 -16.67 -8.01 11.32
C HIS A 83 -16.68 -8.13 12.83
N SER A 84 -16.21 -7.10 13.53
CA SER A 84 -15.97 -7.12 14.99
C SER A 84 -17.24 -7.29 15.81
N VAL A 85 -18.40 -6.88 15.30
CA VAL A 85 -19.70 -6.96 15.99
C VAL A 85 -20.45 -8.22 15.61
N GLY A 86 -20.61 -8.50 14.31
CA GLY A 86 -21.56 -9.49 13.78
C GLY A 86 -20.97 -10.87 13.48
N SER A 87 -19.67 -11.11 13.70
CA SER A 87 -19.03 -12.39 13.36
C SER A 87 -18.31 -13.01 14.57
N PRO A 88 -18.95 -13.96 15.28
CA PRO A 88 -18.29 -14.70 16.37
C PRO A 88 -16.98 -15.37 15.95
N PRO A 89 -16.85 -16.00 14.76
CA PRO A 89 -15.55 -16.55 14.31
C PRO A 89 -14.48 -15.48 14.13
N SER A 90 -14.84 -14.25 13.68
CA SER A 90 -13.88 -13.14 13.59
C SER A 90 -13.33 -12.75 14.95
N LYS A 91 -14.20 -12.65 15.97
CA LYS A 91 -13.79 -12.33 17.34
C LYS A 91 -12.84 -13.40 17.88
N LYS A 92 -13.18 -14.68 17.69
CA LYS A 92 -12.36 -15.80 18.14
C LYS A 92 -11.00 -15.83 17.47
N LEU A 93 -10.92 -15.66 16.15
CA LEU A 93 -9.66 -15.55 15.43
C LEU A 93 -8.79 -14.41 15.99
N GLY A 94 -9.39 -13.25 16.28
CA GLY A 94 -8.71 -12.14 16.92
C GLY A 94 -8.13 -12.53 18.26
N THR A 95 -8.96 -13.02 19.18
CA THR A 95 -8.57 -13.29 20.57
C THR A 95 -7.68 -14.53 20.74
N GLU A 96 -7.94 -15.59 19.99
CA GLU A 96 -7.22 -16.87 20.11
C GLU A 96 -5.90 -16.90 19.32
N LEU A 97 -5.74 -16.00 18.31
CA LEU A 97 -4.53 -15.99 17.49
C LEU A 97 -3.99 -14.58 17.24
N LEU A 98 -4.69 -13.72 16.49
CA LEU A 98 -4.11 -12.51 15.88
C LEU A 98 -3.69 -11.44 16.91
N HIS A 99 -4.25 -11.45 18.11
CA HIS A 99 -3.89 -10.54 19.21
C HIS A 99 -2.99 -11.19 20.25
N THR A 100 -2.58 -12.45 20.04
CA THR A 100 -1.62 -13.10 20.94
C THR A 100 -0.23 -12.49 20.77
N LYS A 101 0.53 -12.46 21.86
CA LYS A 101 1.90 -11.96 21.84
C LYS A 101 2.78 -12.74 20.85
N GLU A 102 2.59 -14.05 20.79
CA GLU A 102 3.34 -14.92 19.88
C GLU A 102 3.12 -14.52 18.40
N PHE A 103 1.86 -14.37 18.00
CA PHE A 103 1.54 -13.93 16.65
C PHE A 103 2.06 -12.53 16.37
N GLU A 104 1.89 -11.58 17.28
CA GLU A 104 2.31 -10.20 17.11
C GLU A 104 3.82 -10.07 16.96
N ASP A 105 4.60 -10.76 17.78
CA ASP A 105 6.06 -10.76 17.71
C ASP A 105 6.57 -11.38 16.39
N TRP A 106 5.90 -12.44 15.91
CA TRP A 106 6.19 -13.04 14.62
C TRP A 106 5.76 -12.12 13.48
N ALA A 107 4.55 -11.58 13.50
CA ALA A 107 3.98 -10.78 12.43
C ALA A 107 4.78 -9.49 12.20
N LYS A 108 5.23 -8.81 13.25
CA LYS A 108 6.09 -7.63 13.16
C LYS A 108 7.35 -7.89 12.32
N LYS A 109 7.90 -9.08 12.37
CA LYS A 109 9.12 -9.45 11.63
C LYS A 109 8.84 -9.92 10.21
N ASN A 110 7.68 -10.52 9.96
CA ASN A 110 7.44 -11.34 8.78
C ASN A 110 6.43 -10.79 7.78
N VAL A 111 5.52 -9.92 8.20
CA VAL A 111 4.42 -9.42 7.34
C VAL A 111 4.12 -7.95 7.59
N VAL A 112 3.60 -7.28 6.58
CA VAL A 112 2.85 -6.03 6.71
C VAL A 112 1.39 -6.39 6.93
N ARG A 113 0.73 -5.80 7.94
CA ARG A 113 -0.62 -6.19 8.35
C ARG A 113 -1.64 -5.15 7.94
N VAL A 114 -2.69 -5.61 7.29
CA VAL A 114 -3.84 -4.78 6.89
C VAL A 114 -5.10 -5.34 7.51
N CYS A 115 -5.96 -4.47 8.04
CA CYS A 115 -7.21 -4.87 8.65
C CYS A 115 -8.38 -4.08 8.09
N TYR A 116 -9.43 -4.79 7.68
CA TYR A 116 -10.71 -4.23 7.25
C TYR A 116 -11.82 -4.76 8.14
N ASP A 117 -12.18 -3.98 9.16
CA ASP A 117 -13.35 -4.25 9.99
C ASP A 117 -14.60 -3.66 9.35
N GLN A 118 -15.50 -4.51 8.90
CA GLN A 118 -16.76 -4.08 8.26
C GLN A 118 -17.76 -3.46 9.25
N ALA A 119 -17.52 -3.56 10.56
CA ALA A 119 -18.30 -2.90 11.60
C ALA A 119 -17.71 -1.54 12.03
N GLU A 120 -16.53 -1.17 11.52
CA GLU A 120 -15.85 0.08 11.86
C GLU A 120 -16.68 1.30 11.44
N LYS A 121 -16.79 2.27 12.31
CA LYS A 121 -17.57 3.50 12.07
C LYS A 121 -16.72 4.77 11.92
N PHE A 122 -15.42 4.66 12.22
CA PHE A 122 -14.48 5.78 12.20
C PHE A 122 -14.95 7.01 13.00
N GLU A 123 -15.58 6.79 14.16
CA GLU A 123 -16.14 7.85 14.99
C GLU A 123 -15.06 8.83 15.49
N SER A 124 -13.80 8.38 15.58
CA SER A 124 -12.66 9.24 15.94
C SER A 124 -12.24 10.21 14.85
N GLU A 125 -12.70 10.05 13.59
CA GLU A 125 -12.42 11.00 12.51
C GLU A 125 -13.45 12.13 12.56
N PRO A 126 -13.04 13.36 12.90
CA PRO A 126 -13.97 14.48 13.08
C PRO A 126 -14.51 15.02 11.74
N VAL A 127 -13.74 14.86 10.66
CA VAL A 127 -14.12 15.40 9.35
C VAL A 127 -15.06 14.42 8.65
N TYR A 128 -16.33 14.78 8.57
CA TYR A 128 -17.39 13.94 7.99
C TYR A 128 -17.03 13.38 6.61
N ARG A 129 -16.51 14.22 5.71
CA ARG A 129 -16.15 13.80 4.33
C ARG A 129 -15.02 12.76 4.32
N LYS A 130 -14.01 12.90 5.19
CA LYS A 130 -12.95 11.91 5.34
C LYS A 130 -13.50 10.60 5.88
N ARG A 131 -14.32 10.68 6.94
CA ARG A 131 -14.98 9.50 7.52
C ARG A 131 -15.81 8.72 6.48
N GLN A 132 -16.58 9.41 5.63
CA GLN A 132 -17.35 8.77 4.58
C GLN A 132 -16.46 8.04 3.56
N LYS A 133 -15.36 8.66 3.12
CA LYS A 133 -14.38 8.00 2.22
C LYS A 133 -13.77 6.73 2.86
N MET A 134 -13.41 6.81 4.14
CA MET A 134 -12.86 5.65 4.86
C MET A 134 -13.87 4.51 4.97
N LEU A 135 -15.13 4.83 5.33
CA LEU A 135 -16.22 3.85 5.39
C LEU A 135 -16.48 3.20 4.04
N GLU A 136 -16.54 4.00 2.99
CA GLU A 136 -16.76 3.52 1.62
C GLU A 136 -15.61 2.60 1.17
N TYR A 137 -14.37 2.99 1.45
CA TYR A 137 -13.20 2.18 1.13
C TYR A 137 -13.22 0.83 1.83
N VAL A 138 -13.40 0.81 3.16
CA VAL A 138 -13.46 -0.45 3.93
C VAL A 138 -14.62 -1.33 3.46
N LYS A 139 -15.76 -0.74 3.13
CA LYS A 139 -16.93 -1.45 2.63
C LYS A 139 -16.70 -2.06 1.25
N LYS A 140 -15.95 -1.39 0.37
CA LYS A 140 -15.62 -1.87 -0.98
C LYS A 140 -14.46 -2.87 -0.99
N ALA A 141 -13.55 -2.82 0.00
CA ALA A 141 -12.35 -3.63 0.03
C ALA A 141 -12.59 -5.14 -0.21
N PRO A 142 -13.58 -5.82 0.41
CA PRO A 142 -13.81 -7.23 0.14
C PRO A 142 -14.07 -7.54 -1.34
N SER A 143 -14.82 -6.69 -2.02
CA SER A 143 -15.13 -6.85 -3.46
C SER A 143 -13.88 -6.66 -4.32
N LEU A 144 -13.03 -5.67 -4.01
CA LEU A 144 -11.78 -5.41 -4.72
C LEU A 144 -10.83 -6.62 -4.65
N PHE A 145 -10.78 -7.30 -3.51
CA PHE A 145 -9.93 -8.47 -3.32
C PHE A 145 -10.63 -9.80 -3.65
N GLY A 146 -11.89 -9.77 -4.14
CA GLY A 146 -12.66 -10.99 -4.44
C GLY A 146 -12.93 -11.84 -3.19
N VAL A 147 -13.11 -11.20 -2.03
CA VAL A 147 -13.35 -11.84 -0.74
C VAL A 147 -14.85 -11.84 -0.43
N ARG A 148 -15.35 -12.95 0.10
CA ARG A 148 -16.74 -13.09 0.57
C ARG A 148 -16.76 -13.72 1.97
N GLY A 149 -17.58 -13.15 2.84
CA GLY A 149 -17.73 -13.60 4.24
C GLY A 149 -16.61 -13.14 5.16
N THR A 150 -16.75 -13.43 6.45
CA THR A 150 -15.80 -13.09 7.53
C THR A 150 -15.74 -14.20 8.57
N PRO A 151 -14.57 -14.48 9.19
CA PRO A 151 -13.27 -13.91 8.88
C PRO A 151 -12.65 -14.49 7.61
N VAL A 152 -11.85 -13.68 6.94
CA VAL A 152 -10.96 -14.13 5.87
C VAL A 152 -9.60 -13.50 6.09
N LEU A 153 -8.53 -14.30 6.03
CA LEU A 153 -7.17 -13.84 5.90
C LEU A 153 -6.68 -14.06 4.47
N LEU A 154 -6.20 -12.99 3.86
CA LEU A 154 -5.60 -13.00 2.54
C LEU A 154 -4.11 -12.75 2.68
N VAL A 155 -3.30 -13.63 2.09
CA VAL A 155 -1.85 -13.47 2.00
C VAL A 155 -1.50 -13.02 0.59
N MET A 156 -0.78 -11.92 0.49
CA MET A 156 -0.32 -11.37 -0.78
C MET A 156 1.19 -11.25 -0.80
N SER A 157 1.77 -11.43 -1.96
CA SER A 157 3.17 -11.15 -2.22
C SER A 157 3.44 -9.64 -2.19
N PRO A 158 4.68 -9.18 -1.93
CA PRO A 158 5.04 -7.77 -1.98
C PRO A 158 4.84 -7.09 -3.33
N ASP A 159 4.71 -7.84 -4.41
CA ASP A 159 4.37 -7.33 -5.75
C ASP A 159 2.87 -7.08 -5.95
N GLY A 160 2.04 -7.36 -4.92
CA GLY A 160 0.59 -7.20 -4.97
C GLY A 160 -0.16 -8.46 -5.45
N SER A 161 0.52 -9.52 -5.85
CA SER A 161 -0.14 -10.76 -6.28
C SER A 161 -0.73 -11.53 -5.10
N LYS A 162 -1.93 -12.09 -5.32
CA LYS A 162 -2.62 -12.94 -4.34
C LYS A 162 -1.94 -14.31 -4.28
N VAL A 163 -1.59 -14.75 -3.07
CA VAL A 163 -0.92 -16.03 -2.84
C VAL A 163 -1.86 -17.06 -2.24
N ASP A 164 -2.60 -16.68 -1.18
CA ASP A 164 -3.47 -17.62 -0.48
C ASP A 164 -4.65 -16.90 0.19
N THR A 165 -5.71 -17.67 0.47
CA THR A 165 -6.95 -17.17 1.10
C THR A 165 -7.44 -18.17 2.13
N LEU A 166 -7.25 -17.86 3.40
CA LEU A 166 -7.71 -18.64 4.54
C LEU A 166 -9.10 -18.16 4.96
N ARG A 167 -10.10 -19.05 4.87
CA ARG A 167 -11.51 -18.70 5.11
C ARG A 167 -12.04 -19.33 6.37
N GLY A 168 -12.78 -18.55 7.15
CA GLY A 168 -13.38 -19.01 8.41
C GLY A 168 -12.31 -19.23 9.50
N TYR A 169 -12.77 -19.58 10.68
CA TYR A 169 -11.93 -19.97 11.81
C TYR A 169 -12.73 -20.85 12.77
N TYR A 170 -12.12 -21.93 13.21
CA TYR A 170 -12.71 -22.84 14.20
C TYR A 170 -11.93 -22.76 15.50
N THR A 171 -12.64 -22.65 16.61
CA THR A 171 -12.06 -22.61 17.96
C THR A 171 -11.15 -23.82 18.21
N GLY A 172 -10.00 -23.59 18.84
CA GLY A 172 -9.02 -24.61 19.17
C GLY A 172 -8.09 -25.01 18.02
N GLN A 173 -8.23 -24.41 16.85
CA GLN A 173 -7.34 -24.66 15.69
C GLN A 173 -6.27 -23.57 15.50
N ASN A 174 -6.02 -22.76 16.51
CA ASN A 174 -5.08 -21.64 16.45
C ASN A 174 -3.68 -22.05 15.98
N ALA A 175 -3.12 -23.15 16.48
CA ALA A 175 -1.80 -23.63 16.08
C ALA A 175 -1.76 -24.01 14.60
N LEU A 176 -2.73 -24.85 14.14
CA LEU A 176 -2.84 -25.25 12.73
C LEU A 176 -3.03 -24.05 11.81
N TYR A 177 -3.92 -23.13 12.21
CA TYR A 177 -4.21 -21.93 11.43
C TYR A 177 -2.99 -21.01 11.34
N PHE A 178 -2.22 -20.89 12.42
CA PHE A 178 -0.99 -20.12 12.42
C PHE A 178 0.08 -20.74 11.54
N ASP A 179 0.20 -22.08 11.53
CA ASP A 179 1.12 -22.76 10.64
C ASP A 179 0.73 -22.60 9.15
N GLN A 180 -0.57 -22.59 8.83
CA GLN A 180 -1.04 -22.25 7.50
C GLN A 180 -0.61 -20.83 7.09
N ILE A 181 -0.80 -19.84 7.97
CA ILE A 181 -0.34 -18.46 7.71
C ILE A 181 1.17 -18.43 7.44
N LYS A 182 1.98 -19.09 8.28
CA LYS A 182 3.44 -19.14 8.11
C LYS A 182 3.85 -19.75 6.77
N ASN A 183 3.18 -20.83 6.36
CA ASN A 183 3.44 -21.51 5.09
C ASN A 183 3.06 -20.62 3.89
N SER A 184 1.90 -19.96 3.94
CA SER A 184 1.46 -19.03 2.89
C SER A 184 2.41 -17.83 2.80
N VAL A 185 2.88 -17.30 3.92
CA VAL A 185 3.88 -16.21 3.96
C VAL A 185 5.23 -16.65 3.37
N LYS A 186 5.66 -17.89 3.65
CA LYS A 186 6.87 -18.46 3.03
C LYS A 186 6.73 -18.56 1.52
N LEU A 187 5.59 -19.03 1.04
CA LEU A 187 5.29 -19.11 -0.39
C LEU A 187 5.27 -17.72 -1.05
N ALA A 188 4.66 -16.73 -0.39
CA ALA A 188 4.64 -15.35 -0.87
C ALA A 188 6.05 -14.76 -1.02
N LYS A 189 6.95 -15.02 -0.07
CA LYS A 189 8.36 -14.62 -0.17
C LYS A 189 9.07 -15.27 -1.35
N GLN A 190 8.83 -16.56 -1.57
CA GLN A 190 9.41 -17.30 -2.71
C GLN A 190 8.91 -16.74 -4.05
N GLN A 191 7.60 -16.50 -4.19
CA GLN A 191 7.04 -15.91 -5.40
C GLN A 191 7.59 -14.50 -5.66
N TYR A 192 7.81 -13.71 -4.62
CA TYR A 192 8.41 -12.38 -4.77
C TYR A 192 9.87 -12.44 -5.25
N GLU A 193 10.66 -13.39 -4.76
CA GLU A 193 12.03 -13.59 -5.27
C GLU A 193 12.02 -13.99 -6.75
N GLU A 194 11.10 -14.87 -7.16
CA GLU A 194 10.96 -15.22 -8.59
C GLU A 194 10.50 -14.02 -9.41
N PHE A 195 9.55 -13.24 -8.92
CA PHE A 195 9.13 -12.00 -9.57
C PHE A 195 10.30 -11.03 -9.76
N LYS A 196 11.11 -10.80 -8.74
CA LYS A 196 12.31 -9.94 -8.86
C LYS A 196 13.25 -10.42 -9.95
N LYS A 197 13.45 -11.72 -10.11
CA LYS A 197 14.29 -12.26 -11.20
C LYS A 197 13.78 -11.86 -12.59
N THR A 198 12.45 -11.79 -12.79
CA THR A 198 11.86 -11.34 -14.06
C THR A 198 12.09 -9.86 -14.37
N LEU A 199 12.44 -9.08 -13.36
CA LEU A 199 12.68 -7.65 -13.49
C LEU A 199 14.16 -7.29 -13.73
N ILE A 200 15.09 -8.21 -13.42
CA ILE A 200 16.52 -8.01 -13.66
C ILE A 200 16.81 -7.65 -15.13
N PRO A 201 16.25 -8.37 -16.15
CA PRO A 201 16.44 -8.01 -17.55
C PRO A 201 15.86 -6.65 -17.93
N LYS A 202 14.90 -6.12 -17.13
CA LYS A 202 14.29 -4.79 -17.30
C LYS A 202 15.10 -3.66 -16.65
N GLY A 203 16.28 -3.98 -16.10
CA GLY A 203 17.21 -3.04 -15.49
C GLY A 203 17.01 -2.82 -13.98
N TYR A 204 16.15 -3.62 -13.33
CA TYR A 204 16.04 -3.61 -11.87
C TYR A 204 17.16 -4.42 -11.23
N ARG A 205 17.66 -3.94 -10.12
CA ARG A 205 18.66 -4.62 -9.29
C ARG A 205 18.57 -4.19 -7.84
N VAL A 206 19.21 -4.92 -6.95
CA VAL A 206 19.41 -4.50 -5.57
C VAL A 206 20.53 -3.48 -5.54
N TRP A 207 20.26 -2.32 -4.98
CA TRP A 207 21.25 -1.28 -4.67
C TRP A 207 21.54 -1.31 -3.18
N THR A 208 22.80 -1.27 -2.81
CA THR A 208 23.24 -1.36 -1.41
C THR A 208 23.91 -0.06 -1.00
N GLY A 209 23.45 0.51 0.08
CA GLY A 209 24.11 1.68 0.70
C GLY A 209 25.32 1.29 1.53
N VAL A 210 26.22 2.25 1.80
CA VAL A 210 27.39 2.06 2.70
C VAL A 210 26.98 1.65 4.12
N ASN A 211 25.75 1.91 4.52
CA ASN A 211 25.18 1.53 5.81
C ASN A 211 24.54 0.12 5.80
N GLY A 212 24.67 -0.62 4.68
CA GLY A 212 24.06 -1.95 4.51
C GLY A 212 22.58 -1.94 4.14
N ASN A 213 21.92 -0.80 4.07
CA ASN A 213 20.54 -0.73 3.62
C ASN A 213 20.44 -1.03 2.12
N THR A 214 19.42 -1.77 1.74
CA THR A 214 19.21 -2.17 0.35
C THR A 214 17.89 -1.64 -0.19
N VAL A 215 17.84 -1.36 -1.50
CA VAL A 215 16.62 -1.03 -2.24
C VAL A 215 16.62 -1.78 -3.57
N PHE A 216 15.48 -2.36 -3.94
CA PHE A 216 15.31 -2.99 -5.25
C PHE A 216 14.69 -1.99 -6.22
N ALA A 217 15.50 -1.47 -7.13
CA ALA A 217 15.11 -0.36 -7.99
C ALA A 217 15.84 -0.41 -9.32
N LYS A 218 15.31 0.32 -10.31
CA LYS A 218 15.92 0.56 -11.60
C LYS A 218 16.60 1.93 -11.61
N LEU A 219 17.81 2.02 -12.16
CA LEU A 219 18.44 3.31 -12.43
C LEU A 219 17.67 4.05 -13.52
N SER A 220 17.03 5.16 -13.18
CA SER A 220 16.29 5.99 -14.13
C SER A 220 17.17 7.12 -14.71
N ARG A 221 18.08 7.66 -13.90
CA ARG A 221 18.97 8.76 -14.30
C ARG A 221 20.22 8.79 -13.45
N TYR A 222 21.34 9.18 -14.04
CA TYR A 222 22.59 9.53 -13.36
C TYR A 222 23.08 10.91 -13.83
N SER A 223 23.51 11.74 -12.90
CA SER A 223 24.17 13.02 -13.16
C SER A 223 25.61 12.97 -12.72
N GLU A 224 26.54 13.02 -13.66
CA GLU A 224 27.98 13.05 -13.36
C GLU A 224 28.40 14.32 -12.62
N LYS A 225 27.86 15.46 -13.06
CA LYS A 225 28.19 16.77 -12.48
C LYS A 225 27.91 16.82 -10.96
N THR A 226 26.82 16.21 -10.52
CA THR A 226 26.39 16.19 -9.12
C THR A 226 26.62 14.84 -8.45
N GLN A 227 27.11 13.83 -9.18
CA GLN A 227 27.26 12.44 -8.73
C GLN A 227 25.99 11.91 -8.06
N THR A 228 24.84 12.24 -8.65
CA THR A 228 23.51 11.91 -8.11
C THR A 228 22.83 10.87 -8.99
N LEU A 229 22.25 9.85 -8.34
CA LEU A 229 21.44 8.80 -8.97
C LEU A 229 19.96 9.02 -8.62
N TRP A 230 19.10 8.76 -9.59
CA TRP A 230 17.65 8.62 -9.42
C TRP A 230 17.30 7.16 -9.66
N LEU A 231 16.74 6.54 -8.63
CA LEU A 231 16.34 5.14 -8.64
C LEU A 231 14.82 5.07 -8.66
N GLN A 232 14.27 4.33 -9.59
CA GLN A 232 12.82 4.08 -9.69
C GLN A 232 12.50 2.75 -9.02
N GLU A 233 11.72 2.81 -7.95
CA GLU A 233 11.23 1.65 -7.21
C GLU A 233 10.03 1.01 -7.90
N LEU A 234 9.56 -0.14 -7.38
CA LEU A 234 8.46 -0.90 -8.00
C LEU A 234 7.12 -0.17 -7.96
N ASP A 235 6.90 0.63 -6.92
CA ASP A 235 5.70 1.47 -6.75
C ASP A 235 5.72 2.74 -7.62
N GLY A 236 6.76 2.91 -8.47
CA GLY A 236 6.97 4.11 -9.26
C GLY A 236 7.61 5.27 -8.50
N HIS A 237 7.84 5.13 -7.19
CA HIS A 237 8.55 6.13 -6.41
C HIS A 237 9.98 6.32 -6.93
N GLN A 238 10.42 7.58 -6.99
CA GLN A 238 11.79 7.91 -7.35
C GLN A 238 12.58 8.32 -6.10
N SER A 239 13.45 7.45 -5.67
CA SER A 239 14.43 7.79 -4.64
C SER A 239 15.68 8.42 -5.25
N ARG A 240 16.30 9.31 -4.48
CA ARG A 240 17.51 10.03 -4.89
C ARG A 240 18.63 9.74 -3.93
N THR A 241 19.79 9.35 -4.48
CA THR A 241 20.98 9.09 -3.67
C THR A 241 22.25 9.64 -4.35
N SER A 242 23.33 9.78 -3.60
CA SER A 242 24.62 10.15 -4.18
C SER A 242 25.50 8.91 -4.36
N LEU A 243 26.40 8.96 -5.34
CA LEU A 243 27.36 7.90 -5.60
C LEU A 243 28.15 7.51 -4.34
N LYS A 244 28.53 8.48 -3.51
CA LYS A 244 29.29 8.25 -2.27
C LYS A 244 28.55 7.42 -1.22
N ARG A 245 27.23 7.36 -1.29
CA ARG A 245 26.37 6.60 -0.37
C ARG A 245 26.16 5.14 -0.79
N LEU A 246 26.59 4.76 -1.99
CA LEU A 246 26.49 3.39 -2.48
C LEU A 246 27.67 2.55 -2.03
N SER A 247 27.49 1.24 -1.96
CA SER A 247 28.55 0.26 -1.78
C SER A 247 29.61 0.37 -2.88
N LEU A 248 30.79 -0.17 -2.62
CA LEU A 248 31.85 -0.19 -3.62
C LEU A 248 31.44 -0.97 -4.88
N GLU A 249 30.77 -2.10 -4.70
CA GLU A 249 30.26 -2.95 -5.78
C GLU A 249 29.29 -2.20 -6.70
N ASP A 250 28.34 -1.47 -6.13
CA ASP A 250 27.37 -0.69 -6.91
C ASP A 250 28.00 0.49 -7.64
N ARG A 251 29.03 1.10 -7.06
CA ARG A 251 29.80 2.16 -7.73
C ARG A 251 30.56 1.61 -8.94
N THR A 252 31.23 0.47 -8.78
CA THR A 252 31.97 -0.20 -9.86
C THR A 252 31.02 -0.57 -11.00
N TRP A 253 29.89 -1.22 -10.68
CA TRP A 253 28.88 -1.56 -11.67
C TRP A 253 28.39 -0.33 -12.47
N LEU A 254 28.14 0.80 -11.78
CA LEU A 254 27.68 2.02 -12.46
C LEU A 254 28.71 2.56 -13.45
N LEU A 255 30.01 2.51 -13.08
CA LEU A 255 31.10 2.95 -13.97
C LEU A 255 31.23 2.04 -15.20
N GLU A 256 31.12 0.73 -15.02
CA GLU A 256 31.11 -0.25 -16.12
C GLU A 256 29.94 -0.03 -17.08
N GLN A 257 28.74 0.25 -16.56
CA GLN A 257 27.58 0.55 -17.41
C GLN A 257 27.81 1.84 -18.22
N LYS A 258 28.42 2.85 -17.62
CA LYS A 258 28.72 4.10 -18.29
C LYS A 258 29.69 3.86 -19.47
N GLU A 259 30.81 3.18 -19.23
CA GLU A 259 31.80 2.86 -20.27
C GLU A 259 31.19 2.07 -21.42
N SER A 260 30.33 1.10 -21.11
CA SER A 260 29.60 0.31 -22.10
C SER A 260 28.67 1.17 -22.97
N HIS A 261 27.99 2.14 -22.37
CA HIS A 261 27.12 3.08 -23.10
C HIS A 261 27.92 4.04 -23.98
N GLU A 262 29.06 4.55 -23.53
CA GLU A 262 29.93 5.45 -24.31
C GLU A 262 30.52 4.72 -25.52
N ASN A 263 30.98 3.49 -25.34
CA ASN A 263 31.54 2.66 -26.42
C ASN A 263 30.48 2.32 -27.49
N ASN A 264 29.27 1.96 -27.08
CA ASN A 264 28.16 1.72 -28.00
C ASN A 264 27.73 2.99 -28.74
N GLY A 265 27.82 4.16 -28.10
CA GLY A 265 27.54 5.44 -28.73
C GLY A 265 28.60 5.86 -29.79
N ARG A 266 29.87 5.51 -29.55
CA ARG A 266 30.97 5.77 -30.50
C ARG A 266 30.84 4.88 -31.74
N ASN A 267 30.55 3.58 -31.58
CA ASN A 267 30.39 2.65 -32.70
C ASN A 267 29.20 2.98 -33.62
N LYS A 268 28.13 3.57 -33.09
CA LYS A 268 26.98 4.02 -33.93
C LYS A 268 27.30 5.29 -34.76
N ARG A 269 28.31 6.07 -34.35
CA ARG A 269 28.71 7.28 -35.10
C ARG A 269 29.79 7.01 -36.14
N SER A 270 30.45 5.87 -36.11
CA SER A 270 31.50 5.43 -37.05
C SER A 270 31.02 4.47 -38.17
N GLY A 271 29.69 4.28 -38.30
CA GLY A 271 29.13 3.53 -39.43
C GLY A 271 29.48 4.21 -40.77
N PRO A 272 29.73 3.43 -41.86
CA PRO A 272 30.23 3.96 -43.13
C PRO A 272 29.29 5.00 -43.71
N ARG A 273 29.80 6.20 -43.95
CA ARG A 273 29.12 7.17 -44.79
C ARG A 273 29.11 6.58 -46.20
N GLY A 274 27.94 6.11 -46.65
CA GLY A 274 27.74 5.59 -47.97
C GLY A 274 28.19 6.64 -48.99
N THR A 275 29.07 6.23 -49.83
CA THR A 275 29.46 6.87 -51.08
C THR A 275 28.34 6.73 -52.11
#